data_445a54c54d2ad11aefd1888eb43f560c
#
_entry.id   445a54c54d2ad11aefd1888eb43f560c
#
_cell.length_a   1.000
_cell.length_b   1.000
_cell.length_c   1.000
_cell.angle_alpha   90.00
_cell.angle_beta   90.00
_cell.angle_gamma   90.00
#
_symmetry.space_group_name_H-M   'P 1'
#
loop_
_entity.id
_entity.type
_entity.pdbx_description
1 polymer ?
#
loop_
_entity_poly.entity_id
_entity_poly.type
_entity_poly.pdbx_seq_one_letter_code
_entity_poly.pdbx_strand_id
1 'polypeptide(L)'
;MIKIIPIQQAYKTKIARQEELSGLKFKCHGSCAYIGEDISPGCYGCFYSDAYFLGFMLGRDVGLPNICNKDCVYCFEPHRIQQTPAMPDGWHLSQEWKDGIMGSIEEQKQRITSDCNMQYYEFTGVCEPLLYTPVLEALMTYFRDVIDPFMGTKGWAKVYTNGTLLNLDNILKLKDSGFDEIRIHPGATNFSNDVYNHMRLAVKYIPTVTVETPSWPPHREKLLKMLPIIEDIGIKHLDICQIEIASDTQLQKIENSLGEVEFYQAYYPVMDDGGLVEDIMGEVLKKGYSYSVIDCNGFVKQNRSALTDRSYWNILNRRYPPEWENQRRSRKTGRSNP
;
A
#
# COMPACT_ATOMS: atom_id res chain seq x y z
N MET A 1 -24.55 10.15 -0.52
CA MET A 1 -25.06 9.37 -1.71
C MET A 1 -23.85 8.82 -2.44
N ILE A 2 -23.89 7.55 -2.84
CA ILE A 2 -22.79 6.95 -3.62
C ILE A 2 -23.15 7.04 -5.10
N LYS A 3 -22.20 7.51 -5.89
CA LYS A 3 -22.29 7.51 -7.35
C LYS A 3 -21.20 6.62 -7.92
N ILE A 4 -21.57 5.72 -8.81
CA ILE A 4 -20.65 4.81 -9.47
C ILE A 4 -20.40 5.31 -10.89
N ILE A 5 -19.13 5.58 -11.19
CA ILE A 5 -18.69 6.00 -12.52
C ILE A 5 -18.07 4.81 -13.28
N PRO A 6 -18.29 4.72 -14.60
CA PRO A 6 -17.64 3.69 -15.41
C PRO A 6 -16.12 3.83 -15.36
N ILE A 7 -15.41 2.70 -15.23
CA ILE A 7 -13.94 2.69 -15.14
C ILE A 7 -13.29 3.37 -16.35
N GLN A 8 -13.85 3.21 -17.55
CA GLN A 8 -13.33 3.86 -18.76
C GLN A 8 -13.43 5.38 -18.69
N GLN A 9 -14.49 5.90 -18.05
CA GLN A 9 -14.65 7.33 -17.83
C GLN A 9 -13.66 7.82 -16.79
N ALA A 10 -13.52 7.12 -15.65
CA ALA A 10 -12.55 7.46 -14.61
C ALA A 10 -11.12 7.47 -15.17
N TYR A 11 -10.76 6.45 -15.95
CA TYR A 11 -9.45 6.35 -16.59
C TYR A 11 -9.20 7.51 -17.57
N LYS A 12 -10.14 7.81 -18.46
CA LYS A 12 -10.02 8.94 -19.40
C LYS A 12 -9.87 10.27 -18.68
N THR A 13 -10.64 10.50 -17.62
CA THR A 13 -10.55 11.72 -16.83
C THR A 13 -9.18 11.84 -16.16
N LYS A 14 -8.67 10.75 -15.59
CA LYS A 14 -7.35 10.73 -14.95
C LYS A 14 -6.24 10.98 -15.98
N ILE A 15 -6.25 10.30 -17.11
CA ILE A 15 -5.26 10.50 -18.18
C ILE A 15 -5.29 11.94 -18.69
N ALA A 16 -6.46 12.52 -18.94
CA ALA A 16 -6.55 13.90 -19.39
C ALA A 16 -5.90 14.88 -18.40
N ARG A 17 -6.13 14.70 -17.09
CA ARG A 17 -5.46 15.51 -16.06
C ARG A 17 -3.95 15.31 -16.04
N GLN A 18 -3.48 14.08 -16.25
CA GLN A 18 -2.05 13.76 -16.29
C GLN A 18 -1.36 14.30 -17.55
N GLU A 19 -2.05 14.31 -18.69
CA GLU A 19 -1.53 14.91 -19.94
C GLU A 19 -1.31 16.43 -19.85
N GLU A 20 -2.00 17.12 -18.95
CA GLU A 20 -1.80 18.54 -18.67
C GLU A 20 -0.48 18.80 -17.89
N LEU A 21 0.11 17.78 -17.29
CA LEU A 21 1.33 17.87 -16.49
C LEU A 21 2.55 17.47 -17.32
N SER A 22 3.36 18.45 -17.73
CA SER A 22 4.63 18.16 -18.39
C SER A 22 5.66 17.59 -17.41
N GLY A 23 6.37 16.54 -17.79
CA GLY A 23 7.43 15.94 -16.98
C GLY A 23 7.04 14.65 -16.26
N LEU A 24 5.81 14.16 -16.41
CA LEU A 24 5.44 12.84 -15.93
C LEU A 24 6.10 11.74 -16.77
N LYS A 25 6.47 10.68 -16.08
CA LYS A 25 6.89 9.40 -16.65
C LYS A 25 5.83 8.36 -16.35
N PHE A 26 5.80 7.29 -17.14
CA PHE A 26 4.78 6.24 -17.00
C PHE A 26 5.41 4.85 -16.93
N LYS A 27 4.83 4.01 -16.08
CA LYS A 27 5.11 2.55 -15.98
C LYS A 27 3.82 1.75 -16.17
N CYS A 28 3.91 0.44 -16.17
CA CYS A 28 2.76 -0.48 -16.26
C CYS A 28 1.85 -0.17 -17.46
N HIS A 29 2.43 -0.12 -18.66
CA HIS A 29 1.69 0.17 -19.90
C HIS A 29 0.91 1.51 -19.84
N GLY A 30 1.46 2.51 -19.16
CA GLY A 30 0.86 3.84 -19.05
C GLY A 30 -0.14 4.01 -17.91
N SER A 31 -0.42 2.98 -17.10
CA SER A 31 -1.40 3.07 -16.02
C SER A 31 -0.87 3.69 -14.72
N CYS A 32 0.45 3.83 -14.59
CA CYS A 32 1.09 4.41 -13.41
C CYS A 32 1.92 5.63 -13.80
N ALA A 33 1.49 6.82 -13.41
CA ALA A 33 2.29 8.03 -13.53
C ALA A 33 3.27 8.16 -12.37
N TYR A 34 4.47 8.69 -12.65
CA TYR A 34 5.44 8.99 -11.62
C TYR A 34 6.34 10.17 -11.98
N ILE A 35 6.96 10.76 -10.96
CA ILE A 35 7.96 11.84 -11.06
C ILE A 35 9.28 11.34 -10.48
N GLY A 36 10.41 11.88 -10.95
CA GLY A 36 11.73 11.51 -10.46
C GLY A 36 12.47 10.54 -11.39
N GLU A 37 13.59 10.01 -10.92
CA GLU A 37 14.40 9.07 -11.71
C GLU A 37 13.76 7.69 -11.79
N ASP A 38 13.30 7.20 -10.64
CA ASP A 38 12.59 5.92 -10.54
C ASP A 38 11.62 5.90 -9.35
N ILE A 39 10.78 4.85 -9.29
CA ILE A 39 9.90 4.56 -8.15
C ILE A 39 10.69 3.87 -7.04
N SER A 40 10.15 3.84 -5.82
CA SER A 40 10.74 3.05 -4.74
C SER A 40 10.93 1.60 -5.16
N PRO A 41 12.08 0.97 -4.85
CA PRO A 41 12.27 -0.46 -5.08
C PRO A 41 11.15 -1.32 -4.50
N GLY A 42 10.62 -0.96 -3.32
CA GLY A 42 9.48 -1.64 -2.72
C GLY A 42 8.17 -1.58 -3.52
N CYS A 43 8.06 -0.69 -4.52
CA CYS A 43 6.92 -0.64 -5.44
C CYS A 43 7.04 -1.66 -6.58
N TYR A 44 8.25 -2.11 -6.93
CA TYR A 44 8.44 -3.05 -8.03
C TYR A 44 7.66 -4.36 -7.85
N GLY A 45 7.59 -4.88 -6.61
CA GLY A 45 6.79 -6.07 -6.31
C GLY A 45 5.29 -5.91 -6.58
N CYS A 46 4.79 -4.67 -6.60
CA CYS A 46 3.41 -4.36 -6.93
C CYS A 46 3.17 -4.19 -8.44
N PHE A 47 4.18 -3.76 -9.19
CA PHE A 47 4.03 -3.37 -10.60
C PHE A 47 4.51 -4.42 -11.59
N TYR A 48 5.40 -5.30 -11.17
CA TYR A 48 5.97 -6.32 -12.06
C TYR A 48 5.47 -7.70 -11.65
N SER A 49 4.78 -8.38 -12.55
CA SER A 49 4.26 -9.74 -12.36
C SER A 49 5.35 -10.78 -12.15
N ASP A 50 6.58 -10.44 -12.53
CA ASP A 50 7.74 -11.34 -12.52
C ASP A 50 8.57 -11.23 -11.24
N ALA A 51 8.19 -10.31 -10.33
CA ALA A 51 8.85 -10.16 -9.04
C ALA A 51 8.32 -11.23 -8.06
N TYR A 52 9.23 -11.80 -7.29
CA TYR A 52 8.89 -12.62 -6.13
C TYR A 52 8.33 -11.72 -5.04
N PHE A 53 7.07 -11.92 -4.70
CA PHE A 53 6.38 -11.10 -3.72
C PHE A 53 5.84 -11.96 -2.58
N LEU A 54 6.37 -11.75 -1.38
CA LEU A 54 5.85 -12.29 -0.14
C LEU A 54 5.26 -11.15 0.68
N GLY A 55 3.96 -10.97 0.57
CA GLY A 55 3.22 -9.98 1.36
C GLY A 55 2.59 -10.65 2.58
N PHE A 56 2.82 -10.08 3.77
CA PHE A 56 2.29 -10.55 5.03
C PHE A 56 1.39 -9.50 5.66
N MET A 57 0.16 -9.88 5.87
CA MET A 57 -0.74 -9.16 6.79
C MET A 57 -0.57 -9.78 8.18
N LEU A 58 0.21 -9.11 9.03
CA LEU A 58 0.66 -9.64 10.30
C LEU A 58 -0.45 -10.25 11.16
N GLY A 59 -1.62 -9.61 11.21
CA GLY A 59 -2.75 -10.17 11.95
C GLY A 59 -3.24 -11.49 11.35
N ARG A 60 -3.58 -11.49 10.07
CA ARG A 60 -4.20 -12.63 9.38
C ARG A 60 -3.23 -13.79 9.16
N ASP A 61 -2.06 -13.47 8.63
CA ASP A 61 -1.16 -14.49 8.06
C ASP A 61 -0.22 -15.10 9.11
N VAL A 62 -0.06 -14.43 10.26
CA VAL A 62 0.78 -14.88 11.38
C VAL A 62 -0.03 -15.21 12.63
N GLY A 63 -1.36 -15.14 12.54
CA GLY A 63 -2.27 -15.50 13.63
C GLY A 63 -2.28 -14.52 14.80
N LEU A 64 -1.95 -13.25 14.57
CA LEU A 64 -1.99 -12.20 15.57
C LEU A 64 -3.32 -11.45 15.56
N PRO A 65 -3.73 -10.84 16.68
CA PRO A 65 -4.90 -9.95 16.68
C PRO A 65 -4.70 -8.75 15.76
N ASN A 66 -5.74 -8.37 15.00
CA ASN A 66 -5.76 -7.14 14.21
C ASN A 66 -5.89 -5.94 15.16
N ILE A 67 -4.77 -5.36 15.58
CA ILE A 67 -4.70 -4.24 16.52
C ILE A 67 -3.97 -3.07 15.89
N CYS A 68 -4.58 -1.89 15.98
CA CYS A 68 -3.94 -0.63 15.62
C CYS A 68 -4.16 0.39 16.75
N ASN A 69 -3.26 1.34 16.89
CA ASN A 69 -3.40 2.45 17.83
C ASN A 69 -4.04 3.70 17.20
N LYS A 70 -4.56 3.58 15.97
CA LYS A 70 -5.28 4.62 15.21
C LYS A 70 -6.58 4.10 14.63
N ASP A 71 -7.55 5.01 14.45
CA ASP A 71 -8.84 4.73 13.81
C ASP A 71 -9.04 5.63 12.59
N CYS A 72 -8.33 5.31 11.52
CA CYS A 72 -8.41 6.07 10.27
C CYS A 72 -9.77 5.84 9.59
N VAL A 73 -10.41 6.92 9.11
CA VAL A 73 -11.70 6.86 8.39
C VAL A 73 -11.63 5.93 7.18
N TYR A 74 -10.53 5.98 6.45
CA TYR A 74 -10.27 5.21 5.23
C TYR A 74 -9.56 3.89 5.49
N CYS A 75 -9.50 3.42 6.75
CA CYS A 75 -8.79 2.18 7.07
C CYS A 75 -9.36 1.01 6.28
N PHE A 76 -8.47 0.29 5.62
CA PHE A 76 -8.78 -0.79 4.70
C PHE A 76 -9.55 -1.94 5.36
N GLU A 77 -9.25 -2.24 6.61
CA GLU A 77 -9.88 -3.35 7.32
C GLU A 77 -10.32 -3.01 8.76
N PRO A 78 -11.35 -3.70 9.26
CA PRO A 78 -11.75 -3.58 10.66
C PRO A 78 -10.63 -4.09 11.58
N HIS A 79 -10.30 -3.30 12.57
CA HIS A 79 -9.31 -3.64 13.59
C HIS A 79 -9.78 -3.15 14.96
N ARG A 80 -9.16 -3.71 16.00
CA ARG A 80 -9.37 -3.29 17.36
C ARG A 80 -8.39 -2.17 17.71
N ILE A 81 -8.88 -1.09 18.30
CA ILE A 81 -8.04 0.02 18.77
C ILE A 81 -7.43 -0.35 20.13
N GLN A 82 -6.10 -0.35 20.18
CA GLN A 82 -5.33 -0.62 21.39
C GLN A 82 -3.96 0.02 21.32
N GLN A 83 -3.46 0.57 22.43
CA GLN A 83 -2.17 1.27 22.47
C GLN A 83 -0.96 0.34 22.60
N THR A 84 -1.15 -0.79 23.24
CA THR A 84 -0.08 -1.78 23.47
C THR A 84 -0.43 -3.11 22.82
N PRO A 85 0.55 -3.84 22.28
CA PRO A 85 0.30 -5.16 21.73
C PRO A 85 -0.12 -6.14 22.85
N ALA A 86 -1.02 -7.04 22.51
CA ALA A 86 -1.28 -8.23 23.29
C ALA A 86 -0.61 -9.41 22.59
N MET A 87 0.69 -9.59 22.85
CA MET A 87 1.39 -10.77 22.35
C MET A 87 0.86 -12.01 23.08
N PRO A 88 0.44 -13.04 22.35
CA PRO A 88 0.08 -14.31 22.97
C PRO A 88 1.27 -14.90 23.73
N ASP A 89 1.04 -15.44 24.93
CA ASP A 89 2.08 -16.14 25.66
C ASP A 89 2.66 -17.29 24.83
N GLY A 90 3.97 -17.40 24.77
CA GLY A 90 4.66 -18.45 24.04
C GLY A 90 4.58 -18.31 22.51
N TRP A 91 4.21 -17.14 21.98
CA TRP A 91 4.18 -16.95 20.54
C TRP A 91 5.56 -17.19 19.91
N HIS A 92 5.59 -17.97 18.85
CA HIS A 92 6.77 -18.23 18.01
C HIS A 92 6.33 -18.59 16.59
N LEU A 93 7.23 -18.46 15.63
CA LEU A 93 7.00 -18.96 14.28
C LEU A 93 6.91 -20.49 14.29
N SER A 94 5.70 -21.02 14.08
CA SER A 94 5.48 -22.47 14.07
C SER A 94 6.19 -23.14 12.89
N GLN A 95 6.52 -24.43 13.02
CA GLN A 95 7.11 -25.19 11.93
C GLN A 95 6.15 -25.33 10.75
N GLU A 96 4.86 -25.54 11.02
CA GLU A 96 3.81 -25.58 10.00
C GLU A 96 3.77 -24.30 9.15
N TRP A 97 3.88 -23.13 9.81
CA TRP A 97 3.94 -21.85 9.10
C TRP A 97 5.19 -21.76 8.21
N LYS A 98 6.35 -22.15 8.72
CA LYS A 98 7.62 -22.16 7.96
C LYS A 98 7.55 -23.07 6.75
N ASP A 99 7.00 -24.28 6.90
CA ASP A 99 6.83 -25.25 5.83
C ASP A 99 5.83 -24.72 4.77
N GLY A 100 4.75 -24.08 5.19
CA GLY A 100 3.80 -23.43 4.28
C GLY A 100 4.43 -22.31 3.45
N ILE A 101 5.24 -21.46 4.07
CA ILE A 101 5.97 -20.40 3.36
C ILE A 101 6.98 -20.99 2.38
N MET A 102 7.76 -21.99 2.78
CA MET A 102 8.72 -22.65 1.88
C MET A 102 8.02 -23.30 0.68
N GLY A 103 6.93 -24.01 0.89
CA GLY A 103 6.14 -24.58 -0.20
C GLY A 103 5.61 -23.53 -1.18
N SER A 104 5.12 -22.39 -0.67
CA SER A 104 4.68 -21.26 -1.50
C SER A 104 5.82 -20.68 -2.33
N ILE A 105 7.02 -20.55 -1.75
CA ILE A 105 8.21 -20.03 -2.45
C ILE A 105 8.66 -21.01 -3.54
N GLU A 106 8.70 -22.30 -3.26
CA GLU A 106 9.04 -23.33 -4.23
C GLU A 106 8.08 -23.33 -5.43
N GLU A 107 6.78 -23.23 -5.18
CA GLU A 107 5.76 -23.12 -6.22
C GLU A 107 5.94 -21.85 -7.06
N GLN A 108 6.19 -20.72 -6.44
CA GLN A 108 6.45 -19.47 -7.14
C GLN A 108 7.73 -19.55 -7.97
N LYS A 109 8.80 -20.11 -7.42
CA LYS A 109 10.10 -20.27 -8.10
C LYS A 109 9.99 -21.10 -9.38
N GLN A 110 9.11 -22.10 -9.41
CA GLN A 110 8.83 -22.89 -10.61
C GLN A 110 8.08 -22.13 -11.70
N ARG A 111 7.30 -21.11 -11.32
CA ARG A 111 6.48 -20.31 -12.24
C ARG A 111 7.23 -19.12 -12.85
N ILE A 112 8.28 -18.65 -12.19
CA ILE A 112 9.03 -17.49 -12.67
C ILE A 112 10.03 -17.96 -13.74
N THR A 113 9.75 -17.53 -14.97
CA THR A 113 10.59 -17.84 -16.15
C THR A 113 11.47 -16.65 -16.56
N SER A 114 11.38 -15.51 -15.86
CA SER A 114 12.11 -14.30 -16.20
C SER A 114 13.40 -14.15 -15.40
N ASP A 115 14.36 -13.41 -15.97
CA ASP A 115 15.60 -13.00 -15.31
C ASP A 115 15.42 -12.02 -14.15
N CYS A 116 14.17 -11.80 -13.69
CA CYS A 116 13.87 -10.92 -12.57
C CYS A 116 14.23 -11.59 -11.25
N ASN A 117 15.46 -11.39 -10.80
CA ASN A 117 15.99 -11.92 -9.54
C ASN A 117 15.58 -11.07 -8.31
N MET A 118 14.54 -10.26 -8.40
CA MET A 118 14.12 -9.41 -7.29
C MET A 118 13.05 -10.09 -6.47
N GLN A 119 13.32 -10.30 -5.19
CA GLN A 119 12.33 -10.75 -4.22
C GLN A 119 12.00 -9.62 -3.23
N TYR A 120 10.74 -9.60 -2.79
CA TYR A 120 10.21 -8.58 -1.92
C TYR A 120 9.54 -9.21 -0.72
N TYR A 121 9.83 -8.66 0.46
CA TYR A 121 9.16 -8.96 1.71
C TYR A 121 8.38 -7.74 2.14
N GLU A 122 7.07 -7.84 2.18
CA GLU A 122 6.18 -6.76 2.57
C GLU A 122 5.47 -7.10 3.86
N PHE A 123 5.70 -6.28 4.88
CA PHE A 123 5.00 -6.38 6.15
C PHE A 123 4.00 -5.23 6.24
N THR A 124 2.80 -5.55 5.87
CA THR A 124 1.66 -4.65 5.96
C THR A 124 0.69 -5.16 7.00
N GLY A 125 -0.32 -4.39 7.34
CA GLY A 125 -1.26 -4.88 8.30
C GLY A 125 -2.63 -4.28 8.17
N VAL A 126 -3.56 -5.05 8.64
CA VAL A 126 -4.77 -4.61 9.28
C VAL A 126 -4.48 -4.27 10.75
N CYS A 127 -3.27 -3.82 11.03
CA CYS A 127 -2.76 -3.47 12.36
C CYS A 127 -1.69 -2.40 12.22
N GLU A 128 -1.21 -1.88 13.34
CA GLU A 128 0.07 -1.15 13.39
C GLU A 128 1.20 -2.18 13.60
N PRO A 129 2.03 -2.45 12.57
CA PRO A 129 3.06 -3.49 12.66
C PRO A 129 4.07 -3.28 13.80
N LEU A 130 4.37 -2.03 14.17
CA LEU A 130 5.30 -1.74 15.25
C LEU A 130 4.75 -2.05 16.65
N LEU A 131 3.47 -2.36 16.80
CA LEU A 131 2.95 -2.99 18.01
C LEU A 131 3.45 -4.44 18.18
N TYR A 132 4.00 -5.03 17.11
CA TYR A 132 4.47 -6.42 17.06
C TYR A 132 5.95 -6.50 16.63
N THR A 133 6.77 -5.55 17.03
CA THR A 133 8.20 -5.51 16.67
C THR A 133 8.92 -6.85 16.87
N PRO A 134 8.73 -7.60 17.98
CA PRO A 134 9.38 -8.91 18.14
C PRO A 134 8.97 -9.94 17.06
N VAL A 135 7.78 -9.83 16.53
CA VAL A 135 7.31 -10.69 15.42
C VAL A 135 8.03 -10.31 14.14
N LEU A 136 8.16 -9.01 13.86
CA LEU A 136 8.92 -8.53 12.71
C LEU A 136 10.37 -8.99 12.76
N GLU A 137 11.02 -8.93 13.92
CA GLU A 137 12.38 -9.43 14.13
C GLU A 137 12.48 -10.95 13.84
N ALA A 138 11.55 -11.75 14.37
CA ALA A 138 11.53 -13.20 14.14
C ALA A 138 11.29 -13.57 12.68
N LEU A 139 10.36 -12.88 12.00
CA LEU A 139 10.09 -13.09 10.57
C LEU A 139 11.30 -12.73 9.72
N MET A 140 11.92 -11.57 10.00
CA MET A 140 13.09 -11.13 9.24
C MET A 140 14.30 -12.05 9.46
N THR A 141 14.52 -12.52 10.69
CA THR A 141 15.55 -13.54 10.96
C THR A 141 15.32 -14.78 10.11
N TYR A 142 14.10 -15.30 10.08
CA TYR A 142 13.77 -16.46 9.24
C TYR A 142 14.01 -16.18 7.75
N PHE A 143 13.65 -15.01 7.26
CA PHE A 143 13.84 -14.67 5.84
C PHE A 143 15.32 -14.50 5.49
N ARG A 144 16.08 -13.82 6.32
CA ARG A 144 17.51 -13.59 6.09
C ARG A 144 18.33 -14.89 6.21
N ASP A 145 17.99 -15.77 7.15
CA ASP A 145 18.76 -16.98 7.45
C ASP A 145 18.33 -18.17 6.57
N VAL A 146 17.09 -18.22 6.11
CA VAL A 146 16.55 -19.38 5.39
C VAL A 146 16.12 -19.03 3.97
N ILE A 147 15.28 -18.01 3.80
CA ILE A 147 14.68 -17.71 2.49
C ILE A 147 15.69 -17.08 1.52
N ASP A 148 16.43 -16.07 1.96
CA ASP A 148 17.45 -15.42 1.11
C ASP A 148 18.49 -16.43 0.59
N PRO A 149 19.10 -17.31 1.45
CA PRO A 149 19.99 -18.35 0.97
C PRO A 149 19.34 -19.36 0.02
N PHE A 150 18.09 -19.78 0.29
CA PHE A 150 17.36 -20.69 -0.59
C PHE A 150 17.11 -20.08 -1.98
N MET A 151 16.84 -18.79 -2.02
CA MET A 151 16.62 -18.05 -3.27
C MET A 151 17.93 -17.65 -3.97
N GLY A 152 19.05 -17.61 -3.26
CA GLY A 152 20.34 -17.16 -3.76
C GLY A 152 20.45 -15.64 -3.94
N THR A 153 19.53 -14.87 -3.39
CA THR A 153 19.49 -13.39 -3.46
C THR A 153 18.82 -12.80 -2.24
N LYS A 154 19.30 -11.64 -1.82
CA LYS A 154 18.70 -10.88 -0.70
C LYS A 154 17.41 -10.22 -1.15
N GLY A 155 16.30 -10.52 -0.47
CA GLY A 155 15.03 -9.85 -0.69
C GLY A 155 15.00 -8.42 -0.16
N TRP A 156 14.30 -7.52 -0.86
CA TRP A 156 14.01 -6.17 -0.39
C TRP A 156 12.88 -6.21 0.63
N ALA A 157 13.18 -5.85 1.88
CA ALA A 157 12.22 -5.89 2.97
C ALA A 157 11.66 -4.50 3.28
N LYS A 158 10.34 -4.38 3.29
CA LYS A 158 9.64 -3.15 3.65
C LYS A 158 8.56 -3.38 4.70
N VAL A 159 8.39 -2.40 5.58
CA VAL A 159 7.32 -2.39 6.59
C VAL A 159 6.53 -1.09 6.52
N TYR A 160 5.21 -1.22 6.69
CA TYR A 160 4.31 -0.07 6.80
C TYR A 160 4.09 0.30 8.26
N THR A 161 3.90 1.59 8.54
CA THR A 161 3.59 2.08 9.89
C THR A 161 2.88 3.42 9.84
N ASN A 162 2.05 3.70 10.83
CA ASN A 162 1.51 5.05 11.03
C ASN A 162 2.53 6.03 11.65
N GLY A 163 3.74 5.58 11.93
CA GLY A 163 4.86 6.37 12.39
C GLY A 163 4.86 6.73 13.88
N THR A 164 3.80 6.42 14.64
CA THR A 164 3.71 6.82 16.06
C THR A 164 4.70 6.11 16.97
N LEU A 165 5.13 4.92 16.58
CA LEU A 165 6.03 4.05 17.35
C LEU A 165 7.46 4.02 16.79
N LEU A 166 7.80 4.88 15.85
CA LEU A 166 9.14 5.02 15.28
C LEU A 166 10.10 5.78 16.22
N ASN A 167 10.24 5.33 17.45
CA ASN A 167 11.29 5.77 18.35
C ASN A 167 12.64 5.14 17.95
N LEU A 168 13.73 5.60 18.58
CA LEU A 168 15.07 5.12 18.23
C LEU A 168 15.22 3.61 18.43
N ASP A 169 14.67 3.04 19.49
CA ASP A 169 14.75 1.60 19.79
C ASP A 169 14.12 0.77 18.66
N ASN A 170 12.90 1.09 18.27
CA ASN A 170 12.22 0.39 17.17
C ASN A 170 12.93 0.59 15.83
N ILE A 171 13.44 1.79 15.54
CA ILE A 171 14.20 2.05 14.31
C ILE A 171 15.48 1.18 14.27
N LEU A 172 16.21 1.08 15.37
CA LEU A 172 17.42 0.25 15.45
C LEU A 172 17.09 -1.23 15.30
N LYS A 173 16.02 -1.72 15.93
CA LYS A 173 15.53 -3.10 15.75
C LYS A 173 15.20 -3.41 14.29
N LEU A 174 14.46 -2.53 13.61
CA LEU A 174 14.16 -2.70 12.19
C LEU A 174 15.43 -2.70 11.32
N LYS A 175 16.36 -1.78 11.58
CA LYS A 175 17.66 -1.73 10.91
C LYS A 175 18.45 -3.03 11.10
N ASP A 176 18.59 -3.47 12.35
CA ASP A 176 19.40 -4.62 12.72
C ASP A 176 18.77 -5.94 12.21
N SER A 177 17.44 -5.99 12.12
CA SER A 177 16.70 -7.08 11.45
C SER A 177 16.85 -7.06 9.93
N GLY A 178 17.43 -6.02 9.35
CA GLY A 178 17.70 -5.94 7.92
C GLY A 178 16.55 -5.45 7.05
N PHE A 179 15.67 -4.59 7.58
CA PHE A 179 14.69 -3.87 6.77
C PHE A 179 15.39 -2.85 5.87
N ASP A 180 15.01 -2.83 4.60
CA ASP A 180 15.55 -1.93 3.59
C ASP A 180 14.72 -0.66 3.44
N GLU A 181 13.41 -0.74 3.75
CA GLU A 181 12.47 0.37 3.57
C GLU A 181 11.42 0.43 4.70
N ILE A 182 11.19 1.65 5.21
CA ILE A 182 10.04 1.95 6.06
C ILE A 182 9.09 2.86 5.28
N ARG A 183 7.81 2.48 5.23
CA ARG A 183 6.73 3.26 4.63
C ARG A 183 5.87 3.86 5.73
N ILE A 184 5.83 5.19 5.78
CA ILE A 184 5.19 5.93 6.85
C ILE A 184 3.93 6.60 6.33
N HIS A 185 2.83 6.41 7.07
CA HIS A 185 1.54 7.01 6.78
C HIS A 185 1.21 8.17 7.75
N PRO A 186 1.62 9.41 7.45
CA PRO A 186 1.42 10.56 8.34
C PRO A 186 -0.05 10.97 8.47
N GLY A 187 -0.89 10.67 7.48
CA GLY A 187 -2.32 10.94 7.51
C GLY A 187 -3.05 10.26 8.68
N ALA A 188 -2.55 9.12 9.16
CA ALA A 188 -3.08 8.41 10.32
C ALA A 188 -2.99 9.22 11.63
N THR A 189 -2.09 10.18 11.69
CA THR A 189 -1.87 11.08 12.84
C THR A 189 -2.25 12.52 12.52
N ASN A 190 -3.01 12.69 11.45
CA ASN A 190 -3.38 14.01 10.97
C ASN A 190 -2.16 14.92 10.70
N PHE A 191 -1.06 14.33 10.22
CA PHE A 191 0.21 15.00 9.88
C PHE A 191 0.88 15.67 11.10
N SER A 192 0.96 14.95 12.21
CA SER A 192 1.54 15.48 13.45
C SER A 192 3.04 15.73 13.34
N ASN A 193 3.51 16.74 14.07
CA ASN A 193 4.94 17.06 14.16
C ASN A 193 5.77 15.92 14.76
N ASP A 194 5.19 15.14 15.67
CA ASP A 194 5.88 13.98 16.26
C ASP A 194 6.25 12.95 15.19
N VAL A 195 5.33 12.66 14.25
CA VAL A 195 5.62 11.74 13.14
C VAL A 195 6.68 12.31 12.21
N TYR A 196 6.68 13.62 11.93
CA TYR A 196 7.76 14.25 11.17
C TYR A 196 9.11 14.16 11.90
N ASN A 197 9.14 14.30 13.22
CA ASN A 197 10.37 14.09 14.00
C ASN A 197 10.84 12.63 13.95
N HIS A 198 9.92 11.67 13.98
CA HIS A 198 10.22 10.25 13.79
C HIS A 198 10.77 9.97 12.39
N MET A 199 10.23 10.61 11.35
CA MET A 199 10.79 10.52 9.99
C MET A 199 12.23 11.05 9.93
N ARG A 200 12.51 12.24 10.55
CA ARG A 200 13.87 12.79 10.65
C ARG A 200 14.84 11.85 11.35
N LEU A 201 14.35 11.07 12.29
CA LEU A 201 15.14 10.05 12.95
C LEU A 201 15.35 8.83 12.04
N ALA A 202 14.29 8.34 11.39
CA ALA A 202 14.33 7.14 10.55
C ALA A 202 15.30 7.28 9.36
N VAL A 203 15.33 8.43 8.69
CA VAL A 203 16.22 8.66 7.53
C VAL A 203 17.71 8.58 7.86
N LYS A 204 18.08 8.65 9.16
CA LYS A 204 19.48 8.51 9.60
C LYS A 204 19.94 7.05 9.67
N TYR A 205 19.02 6.12 9.80
CA TYR A 205 19.33 4.72 10.11
C TYR A 205 18.83 3.73 9.08
N ILE A 206 17.75 4.05 8.39
CA ILE A 206 17.09 3.16 7.41
C ILE A 206 17.48 3.59 6.00
N PRO A 207 17.87 2.67 5.12
CA PRO A 207 18.32 2.98 3.76
C PRO A 207 17.30 3.76 2.94
N THR A 208 16.03 3.41 3.07
CA THR A 208 14.93 4.09 2.35
C THR A 208 13.76 4.38 3.29
N VAL A 209 13.38 5.64 3.35
CA VAL A 209 12.15 6.07 4.02
C VAL A 209 11.22 6.66 2.98
N THR A 210 10.04 6.05 2.87
CA THR A 210 8.99 6.44 1.92
C THR A 210 7.79 6.98 2.71
N VAL A 211 7.23 8.07 2.27
CA VAL A 211 5.88 8.47 2.71
C VAL A 211 4.89 7.77 1.81
N GLU A 212 3.98 6.97 2.39
CA GLU A 212 2.87 6.38 1.68
C GLU A 212 1.56 6.79 2.35
N THR A 213 0.70 7.48 1.61
CA THR A 213 -0.52 8.06 2.17
C THR A 213 -1.68 8.00 1.18
N PRO A 214 -2.91 7.75 1.65
CA PRO A 214 -4.08 7.80 0.79
C PRO A 214 -4.36 9.20 0.24
N SER A 215 -4.85 9.26 -0.99
CA SER A 215 -5.41 10.47 -1.61
C SER A 215 -6.79 10.78 -1.00
N TRP A 216 -6.81 11.13 0.30
CA TRP A 216 -8.01 11.47 1.05
C TRP A 216 -8.36 12.96 0.85
N PRO A 217 -9.44 13.32 0.11
CA PRO A 217 -9.73 14.70 -0.27
C PRO A 217 -9.77 15.71 0.91
N PRO A 218 -10.31 15.37 2.10
CA PRO A 218 -10.23 16.26 3.25
C PRO A 218 -8.81 16.57 3.74
N HIS A 219 -7.83 15.79 3.35
CA HIS A 219 -6.43 16.04 3.70
C HIS A 219 -5.68 16.89 2.66
N ARG A 220 -6.32 17.34 1.56
CA ARG A 220 -5.68 18.06 0.46
C ARG A 220 -4.71 19.16 0.92
N GLU A 221 -5.16 20.08 1.75
CA GLU A 221 -4.29 21.17 2.22
C GLU A 221 -3.11 20.67 3.06
N LYS A 222 -3.33 19.63 3.87
CA LYS A 222 -2.28 19.04 4.71
C LYS A 222 -1.27 18.28 3.87
N LEU A 223 -1.72 17.55 2.86
CA LEU A 223 -0.85 16.87 1.89
C LEU A 223 0.04 17.89 1.17
N LEU A 224 -0.53 18.99 0.66
CA LEU A 224 0.25 20.05 0.02
C LEU A 224 1.25 20.72 0.99
N LYS A 225 0.85 20.97 2.24
CA LYS A 225 1.74 21.51 3.28
C LYS A 225 2.84 20.52 3.71
N MET A 226 2.63 19.24 3.57
CA MET A 226 3.62 18.21 3.86
C MET A 226 4.77 18.21 2.84
N LEU A 227 4.54 18.56 1.58
CA LEU A 227 5.53 18.42 0.51
C LEU A 227 6.90 19.08 0.83
N PRO A 228 6.98 20.37 1.23
CA PRO A 228 8.24 20.97 1.61
C PRO A 228 8.85 20.35 2.90
N ILE A 229 8.03 19.82 3.79
CA ILE A 229 8.51 19.21 5.03
C ILE A 229 9.24 17.90 4.74
N ILE A 230 8.67 17.05 3.86
CA ILE A 230 9.32 15.78 3.51
C ILE A 230 10.57 15.98 2.66
N GLU A 231 10.64 17.05 1.86
CA GLU A 231 11.87 17.48 1.18
C GLU A 231 12.97 17.84 2.19
N ASP A 232 12.66 18.69 3.18
CA ASP A 232 13.58 19.08 4.25
C ASP A 232 14.07 17.87 5.08
N ILE A 233 13.20 16.89 5.30
CA ILE A 233 13.55 15.65 6.01
C ILE A 233 14.52 14.78 5.21
N GLY A 234 14.48 14.86 3.89
CA GLY A 234 15.24 13.99 2.98
C GLY A 234 14.54 12.66 2.69
N ILE A 235 13.19 12.67 2.65
CA ILE A 235 12.40 11.53 2.18
C ILE A 235 12.73 11.26 0.71
N LYS A 236 12.88 10.00 0.35
CA LYS A 236 13.25 9.61 -1.03
C LYS A 236 12.06 9.42 -1.96
N HIS A 237 10.94 8.97 -1.42
CA HIS A 237 9.76 8.62 -2.21
C HIS A 237 8.48 9.04 -1.52
N LEU A 238 7.53 9.53 -2.31
CA LEU A 238 6.16 9.79 -1.91
C LEU A 238 5.24 8.91 -2.75
N ASP A 239 4.54 8.00 -2.10
CA ASP A 239 3.56 7.12 -2.72
C ASP A 239 2.15 7.59 -2.31
N ILE A 240 1.34 7.95 -3.30
CA ILE A 240 -0.03 8.40 -3.07
C ILE A 240 -0.99 7.34 -3.56
N CYS A 241 -1.66 6.70 -2.60
CA CYS A 241 -2.55 5.59 -2.87
C CYS A 241 -3.99 6.05 -3.01
N GLN A 242 -4.67 5.64 -4.07
CA GLN A 242 -6.12 5.75 -4.11
C GLN A 242 -6.77 4.81 -3.09
N ILE A 243 -7.88 5.29 -2.50
CA ILE A 243 -8.59 4.55 -1.45
C ILE A 243 -9.44 3.45 -2.08
N GLU A 244 -9.10 2.22 -1.73
CA GLU A 244 -9.88 1.03 -2.07
C GLU A 244 -10.87 0.71 -0.96
N ILE A 245 -12.07 0.28 -1.33
CA ILE A 245 -13.12 -0.09 -0.39
C ILE A 245 -13.08 -1.59 -0.17
N ALA A 246 -12.71 -1.97 1.04
CA ALA A 246 -12.54 -3.35 1.45
C ALA A 246 -13.64 -3.87 2.39
N SER A 247 -14.37 -2.98 3.06
CA SER A 247 -15.39 -3.39 4.03
C SER A 247 -16.58 -2.42 4.11
N ASP A 248 -17.72 -2.94 4.55
CA ASP A 248 -18.91 -2.13 4.82
C ASP A 248 -18.64 -1.07 5.91
N THR A 249 -17.83 -1.42 6.91
CA THR A 249 -17.46 -0.51 8.00
C THR A 249 -16.65 0.67 7.48
N GLN A 250 -15.68 0.42 6.63
CA GLN A 250 -14.89 1.47 5.98
C GLN A 250 -15.78 2.37 5.13
N LEU A 251 -16.62 1.78 4.27
CA LEU A 251 -17.53 2.52 3.42
C LEU A 251 -18.45 3.43 4.23
N GLN A 252 -19.01 2.93 5.33
CA GLN A 252 -19.88 3.71 6.21
C GLN A 252 -19.14 4.90 6.86
N LYS A 253 -17.90 4.72 7.29
CA LYS A 253 -17.07 5.81 7.84
C LYS A 253 -16.81 6.89 6.78
N ILE A 254 -16.50 6.47 5.55
CA ILE A 254 -16.26 7.38 4.42
C ILE A 254 -17.54 8.17 4.08
N GLU A 255 -18.69 7.50 3.95
CA GLU A 255 -19.97 8.15 3.68
C GLU A 255 -20.35 9.16 4.77
N ASN A 256 -20.15 8.79 6.02
CA ASN A 256 -20.44 9.69 7.17
C ASN A 256 -19.52 10.92 7.16
N SER A 257 -18.30 10.79 6.64
CA SER A 257 -17.33 11.88 6.59
C SER A 257 -17.52 12.82 5.41
N LEU A 258 -17.88 12.29 4.25
CA LEU A 258 -17.92 13.03 2.98
C LEU A 258 -19.34 13.33 2.48
N GLY A 259 -20.34 12.56 2.92
CA GLY A 259 -21.71 12.66 2.44
C GLY A 259 -21.89 12.02 1.06
N GLU A 260 -21.50 12.71 0.00
CA GLU A 260 -21.51 12.19 -1.36
C GLU A 260 -20.14 11.73 -1.78
N VAL A 261 -20.06 10.53 -2.36
CA VAL A 261 -18.79 9.91 -2.77
C VAL A 261 -18.95 9.26 -4.13
N GLU A 262 -17.99 9.50 -5.02
CA GLU A 262 -17.89 8.83 -6.30
C GLU A 262 -16.89 7.69 -6.22
N PHE A 263 -17.29 6.54 -6.77
CA PHE A 263 -16.44 5.35 -6.88
C PHE A 263 -16.38 4.90 -8.32
N TYR A 264 -15.27 4.28 -8.70
CA TYR A 264 -15.18 3.52 -9.93
C TYR A 264 -14.73 2.09 -9.66
N GLN A 265 -15.04 1.23 -10.60
CA GLN A 265 -14.75 -0.17 -10.48
C GLN A 265 -13.36 -0.48 -11.01
N ALA A 266 -12.43 -0.79 -10.11
CA ALA A 266 -11.18 -1.46 -10.43
C ALA A 266 -11.22 -2.91 -9.92
N TYR A 267 -10.11 -3.44 -9.48
CA TYR A 267 -10.07 -4.74 -8.79
C TYR A 267 -10.89 -4.69 -7.49
N TYR A 268 -10.69 -3.66 -6.69
CA TYR A 268 -11.62 -3.21 -5.66
C TYR A 268 -12.40 -1.99 -6.14
N PRO A 269 -13.55 -1.68 -5.55
CA PRO A 269 -14.12 -0.35 -5.71
C PRO A 269 -13.14 0.70 -5.22
N VAL A 270 -12.85 1.70 -6.02
CA VAL A 270 -11.89 2.75 -5.72
C VAL A 270 -12.60 4.08 -5.66
N MET A 271 -12.33 4.83 -4.61
CA MET A 271 -12.84 6.18 -4.45
C MET A 271 -12.16 7.13 -5.46
N ASP A 272 -12.96 7.93 -6.17
CA ASP A 272 -12.43 9.04 -6.96
C ASP A 272 -11.93 10.14 -6.00
N ASP A 273 -10.68 10.52 -6.14
CA ASP A 273 -10.04 11.54 -5.31
C ASP A 273 -10.19 12.97 -5.85
N GLY A 274 -10.96 13.13 -6.93
CA GLY A 274 -11.21 14.43 -7.55
C GLY A 274 -9.98 15.09 -8.18
N GLY A 275 -8.93 14.32 -8.49
CA GLY A 275 -7.67 14.81 -9.08
C GLY A 275 -6.66 15.28 -8.03
N LEU A 276 -6.82 14.86 -6.79
CA LEU A 276 -5.89 15.22 -5.71
C LEU A 276 -4.46 14.73 -5.98
N VAL A 277 -4.29 13.55 -6.57
CA VAL A 277 -2.97 13.02 -6.92
C VAL A 277 -2.30 13.91 -7.97
N GLU A 278 -3.03 14.30 -9.00
CA GLU A 278 -2.52 15.17 -10.07
C GLU A 278 -2.15 16.56 -9.54
N ASP A 279 -2.92 17.11 -8.60
CA ASP A 279 -2.58 18.39 -7.96
C ASP A 279 -1.29 18.30 -7.16
N ILE A 280 -1.08 17.21 -6.42
CA ILE A 280 0.16 16.97 -5.67
C ILE A 280 1.34 16.83 -6.63
N MET A 281 1.19 16.02 -7.69
CA MET A 281 2.22 15.84 -8.71
C MET A 281 2.55 17.17 -9.42
N GLY A 282 1.54 17.96 -9.76
CA GLY A 282 1.70 19.29 -10.34
C GLY A 282 2.49 20.24 -9.44
N GLU A 283 2.20 20.26 -8.13
CA GLU A 283 2.94 21.10 -7.18
C GLU A 283 4.40 20.63 -7.02
N VAL A 284 4.63 19.30 -6.98
CA VAL A 284 5.99 18.73 -6.93
C VAL A 284 6.81 19.13 -8.15
N LEU A 285 6.25 18.99 -9.35
CA LEU A 285 6.90 19.41 -10.60
C LEU A 285 7.21 20.90 -10.61
N LYS A 286 6.24 21.73 -10.22
CA LYS A 286 6.37 23.18 -10.17
C LYS A 286 7.45 23.65 -9.20
N LYS A 287 7.59 22.98 -8.06
CA LYS A 287 8.58 23.31 -7.01
C LYS A 287 9.95 22.69 -7.26
N GLY A 288 10.03 21.64 -8.08
CA GLY A 288 11.28 20.93 -8.35
C GLY A 288 11.82 20.17 -7.14
N TYR A 289 10.93 19.57 -6.32
CA TYR A 289 11.36 18.74 -5.20
C TYR A 289 12.14 17.51 -5.67
N SER A 290 13.05 17.02 -4.85
CA SER A 290 14.04 16.00 -5.21
C SER A 290 13.53 14.56 -5.07
N TYR A 291 12.49 14.33 -4.25
CA TYR A 291 11.93 13.00 -4.06
C TYR A 291 11.09 12.55 -5.24
N SER A 292 11.05 11.25 -5.48
CA SER A 292 10.12 10.71 -6.48
C SER A 292 8.68 10.68 -5.94
N VAL A 293 7.72 10.81 -6.84
CA VAL A 293 6.29 10.67 -6.53
C VAL A 293 5.68 9.60 -7.42
N ILE A 294 4.86 8.74 -6.86
CA ILE A 294 4.15 7.70 -7.58
C ILE A 294 2.65 7.78 -7.34
N ASP A 295 1.90 7.67 -8.42
CA ASP A 295 0.45 7.50 -8.41
C ASP A 295 0.09 6.02 -8.27
N CYS A 296 -0.10 5.56 -7.04
CA CYS A 296 -0.55 4.20 -6.75
C CYS A 296 -2.07 4.09 -6.87
N ASN A 297 -2.55 4.04 -8.11
CA ASN A 297 -3.98 4.08 -8.43
C ASN A 297 -4.60 2.69 -8.63
N GLY A 298 -5.94 2.66 -8.69
CA GLY A 298 -6.69 1.43 -8.87
C GLY A 298 -6.49 0.76 -10.23
N PHE A 299 -6.07 1.49 -11.27
CA PHE A 299 -5.80 0.91 -12.60
C PHE A 299 -4.53 0.08 -12.60
N VAL A 300 -3.49 0.52 -11.90
CA VAL A 300 -2.26 -0.25 -11.68
C VAL A 300 -2.58 -1.55 -10.95
N LYS A 301 -3.35 -1.45 -9.88
CA LYS A 301 -3.73 -2.58 -9.03
C LYS A 301 -4.66 -3.57 -9.76
N GLN A 302 -5.45 -3.10 -10.71
CA GLN A 302 -6.28 -3.96 -11.57
C GLN A 302 -5.43 -4.91 -12.43
N ASN A 303 -4.31 -4.45 -12.93
CA ASN A 303 -3.41 -5.28 -13.74
C ASN A 303 -2.69 -6.36 -12.90
N ARG A 304 -2.54 -6.14 -11.61
CA ARG A 304 -1.88 -7.04 -10.67
C ARG A 304 -2.65 -8.33 -10.43
N SER A 305 -3.96 -8.33 -10.56
CA SER A 305 -4.74 -9.44 -10.06
C SER A 305 -5.66 -10.04 -11.09
N ALA A 306 -5.16 -11.05 -11.75
CA ALA A 306 -5.99 -12.17 -12.18
C ALA A 306 -6.53 -12.97 -10.96
N LEU A 307 -6.13 -12.65 -9.75
CA LEU A 307 -6.48 -13.30 -8.49
C LEU A 307 -7.72 -12.67 -7.89
N THR A 308 -8.76 -13.33 -8.07
CA THR A 308 -10.15 -13.02 -7.85
C THR A 308 -10.60 -13.35 -6.45
N ASP A 309 -10.51 -12.47 -5.50
CA ASP A 309 -11.47 -12.54 -4.42
C ASP A 309 -12.68 -11.64 -4.75
N ARG A 310 -13.82 -12.29 -4.99
CA ARG A 310 -15.07 -11.64 -5.37
C ARG A 310 -15.86 -11.12 -4.17
N SER A 311 -15.33 -11.27 -2.96
CA SER A 311 -16.04 -10.92 -1.73
C SER A 311 -16.39 -9.44 -1.65
N TYR A 312 -15.52 -8.57 -2.14
CA TYR A 312 -15.72 -7.11 -2.15
C TYR A 312 -16.85 -6.66 -3.08
N TRP A 313 -17.09 -7.36 -4.18
CA TRP A 313 -18.22 -7.09 -5.05
C TRP A 313 -19.57 -7.29 -4.35
N ASN A 314 -19.60 -8.18 -3.35
CA ASN A 314 -20.80 -8.43 -2.59
C ASN A 314 -21.16 -7.26 -1.65
N ILE A 315 -20.19 -6.42 -1.27
CA ILE A 315 -20.43 -5.23 -0.44
C ILE A 315 -21.25 -4.20 -1.22
N LEU A 316 -20.81 -3.84 -2.42
CA LEU A 316 -21.54 -2.89 -3.26
C LEU A 316 -22.82 -3.47 -3.84
N ASN A 317 -22.83 -4.76 -4.26
CA ASN A 317 -24.03 -5.43 -4.76
C ASN A 317 -25.16 -5.48 -3.73
N ARG A 318 -24.86 -5.62 -2.44
CA ARG A 318 -25.89 -5.60 -1.38
C ARG A 318 -26.56 -4.23 -1.25
N ARG A 319 -25.83 -3.15 -1.49
CA ARG A 319 -26.35 -1.78 -1.35
C ARG A 319 -26.92 -1.20 -2.66
N TYR A 320 -26.39 -1.63 -3.83
CA TYR A 320 -26.68 -1.04 -5.14
C TYR A 320 -26.86 -2.10 -6.25
N PRO A 321 -27.94 -2.90 -6.24
CA PRO A 321 -28.00 -4.12 -7.03
C PRO A 321 -28.10 -4.03 -8.56
N PRO A 322 -28.88 -3.12 -9.21
CA PRO A 322 -29.25 -3.36 -10.60
C PRO A 322 -28.22 -2.92 -11.67
N GLU A 323 -27.65 -1.73 -11.56
CA GLU A 323 -26.71 -1.19 -12.58
C GLU A 323 -25.35 -1.84 -12.50
N TRP A 324 -24.97 -2.18 -11.32
CA TRP A 324 -23.72 -2.83 -10.98
C TRP A 324 -23.64 -4.27 -11.47
N GLU A 325 -24.74 -5.02 -11.39
CA GLU A 325 -24.83 -6.37 -11.95
C GLU A 325 -24.71 -6.41 -13.48
N ASN A 326 -25.22 -5.42 -14.18
CA ASN A 326 -25.14 -5.34 -15.62
C ASN A 326 -23.71 -5.12 -16.12
N GLN A 327 -22.91 -4.31 -15.43
CA GLN A 327 -21.48 -4.15 -15.71
C GLN A 327 -20.68 -5.44 -15.44
N ARG A 328 -21.10 -6.24 -14.44
CA ARG A 328 -20.51 -7.53 -14.11
C ARG A 328 -20.82 -8.62 -15.15
N ARG A 329 -22.02 -8.62 -15.73
CA ARG A 329 -22.43 -9.58 -16.75
C ARG A 329 -21.73 -9.34 -18.08
N SER A 330 -21.49 -8.09 -18.47
CA SER A 330 -20.79 -7.76 -19.70
C SER A 330 -19.32 -8.22 -19.73
N ARG A 331 -18.68 -8.38 -18.57
CA ARG A 331 -17.32 -8.93 -18.46
C ARG A 331 -17.24 -10.45 -18.53
N LYS A 332 -18.29 -11.17 -18.07
CA LYS A 332 -18.33 -12.64 -18.19
C LYS A 332 -18.48 -13.10 -19.63
N THR A 333 -19.13 -12.30 -20.48
CA THR A 333 -19.32 -12.61 -21.88
C THR A 333 -18.14 -12.24 -22.78
N GLY A 334 -17.22 -11.39 -22.33
CA GLY A 334 -15.99 -11.01 -23.05
C GLY A 334 -14.80 -11.97 -22.89
N ARG A 335 -14.95 -13.07 -22.14
CA ARG A 335 -13.92 -14.11 -21.98
C ARG A 335 -14.20 -15.41 -22.73
N SER A 336 -15.06 -15.39 -23.71
CA SER A 336 -15.20 -16.51 -24.62
C SER A 336 -14.76 -16.06 -26.01
N ASN A 337 -13.46 -16.26 -26.32
CA ASN A 337 -13.04 -16.97 -27.52
C ASN A 337 -11.51 -16.93 -27.68
N PRO A 338 -11.00 -17.98 -28.34
CA PRO A 338 -9.65 -18.53 -28.23
C PRO A 338 -8.59 -17.69 -28.88
#